data_723bdfa4db3f4e749d01483d36cfd4ba
#
_entry.id   723bdfa4db3f4e749d01483d36cfd4ba
#
_cell.length_a   1.000
_cell.length_b   1.000
_cell.length_c   1.000
_cell.angle_alpha   90.00
_cell.angle_beta   90.00
_cell.angle_gamma   90.00
#
_symmetry.space_group_name_H-M   'P 1'
#
loop_
_entity.id
_entity.type
_entity.pdbx_description
1 polymer ?
#
loop_
_entity_poly.entity_id
_entity_poly.type
_entity_poly.pdbx_seq_one_letter_code
_entity_poly.pdbx_strand_id
1 'polypeptide(L)'
;LYSILKNTNHKVEVTWLRPSMFPTWKRQGWGTPFTCFRYAIPEMCGFKGKALYTDCDMINFRDMFHLWRTDLKGKPFGMVWDSLQMNNARHKDTPQERGWWCDSIMLIDCEKAKEHVHSIEEQAEWNGTYKWSFMESIGSPFREKSEHLVHEIDARWNSFDGCDTAYPYKTNNVDDITKEHFELEEIW
;
A
#
# COMPACT_ATOMS: atom_id res chain seq x y z
N LEU A 1 -1.76 -2.82 14.78
CA LEU A 1 -3.11 -3.27 15.13
C LEU A 1 -3.76 -2.39 16.19
N TYR A 2 -3.09 -2.12 17.33
CA TYR A 2 -3.67 -1.30 18.41
C TYR A 2 -4.16 0.06 17.90
N SER A 3 -3.36 0.77 17.11
CA SER A 3 -3.73 2.09 16.57
C SER A 3 -4.93 2.02 15.63
N ILE A 4 -5.09 0.96 14.86
CA ILE A 4 -6.26 0.75 14.02
C ILE A 4 -7.51 0.56 14.88
N LEU A 5 -7.46 -0.36 15.83
CA LEU A 5 -8.63 -0.68 16.67
C LEU A 5 -9.02 0.48 17.59
N LYS A 6 -8.05 1.31 18.01
CA LYS A 6 -8.32 2.49 18.83
C LYS A 6 -9.09 3.57 18.07
N ASN A 7 -8.86 3.69 16.78
CA ASN A 7 -9.38 4.78 15.95
C ASN A 7 -10.61 4.40 15.13
N THR A 8 -11.21 3.23 15.34
CA THR A 8 -12.43 2.84 14.63
C THR A 8 -13.51 2.29 15.57
N ASN A 9 -14.76 2.57 15.23
CA ASN A 9 -15.93 1.93 15.83
C ASN A 9 -16.50 0.80 14.96
N HIS A 10 -15.88 0.52 13.82
CA HIS A 10 -16.30 -0.52 12.91
C HIS A 10 -15.71 -1.87 13.31
N LYS A 11 -16.45 -2.95 13.01
CA LYS A 11 -15.90 -4.29 13.15
C LYS A 11 -14.75 -4.48 12.14
N VAL A 12 -13.58 -4.84 12.64
CA VAL A 12 -12.39 -5.12 11.84
C VAL A 12 -12.03 -6.59 11.97
N GLU A 13 -11.90 -7.26 10.84
CA GLU A 13 -11.30 -8.58 10.76
C GLU A 13 -9.85 -8.45 10.31
N VAL A 14 -8.93 -9.04 11.07
CA VAL A 14 -7.49 -8.88 10.85
C VAL A 14 -6.83 -10.22 10.57
N THR A 15 -6.14 -10.29 9.44
CA THR A 15 -5.30 -11.43 9.07
C THR A 15 -3.82 -11.01 9.08
N TRP A 16 -3.02 -11.68 9.89
CA TRP A 16 -1.58 -11.51 9.88
C TRP A 16 -0.96 -12.38 8.79
N LEU A 17 -0.40 -11.75 7.75
CA LEU A 17 0.35 -12.48 6.74
C LEU A 17 1.68 -12.96 7.32
N ARG A 18 1.88 -14.27 7.34
CA ARG A 18 3.05 -14.91 7.96
C ARG A 18 3.73 -15.86 6.98
N PRO A 19 5.05 -16.03 7.07
CA PRO A 19 5.79 -17.00 6.23
C PRO A 19 5.23 -18.42 6.29
N SER A 20 4.68 -18.84 7.43
CA SER A 20 4.05 -20.15 7.59
C SER A 20 2.80 -20.37 6.76
N MET A 21 2.17 -19.32 6.25
CA MET A 21 1.02 -19.41 5.34
C MET A 21 1.46 -19.70 3.90
N PHE A 22 2.71 -19.45 3.58
CA PHE A 22 3.31 -19.57 2.25
C PHE A 22 4.61 -20.37 2.30
N PRO A 23 4.58 -21.63 2.75
CA PRO A 23 5.80 -22.41 3.01
C PRO A 23 6.60 -22.73 1.75
N THR A 24 5.93 -22.78 0.59
CA THR A 24 6.54 -23.11 -0.71
C THR A 24 7.07 -21.89 -1.47
N TRP A 25 6.78 -20.69 -1.00
CA TRP A 25 7.14 -19.48 -1.74
C TRP A 25 8.65 -19.22 -1.74
N LYS A 26 9.18 -19.09 -2.94
CA LYS A 26 10.57 -18.64 -3.20
C LYS A 26 10.63 -17.13 -3.06
N ARG A 27 11.14 -16.65 -1.96
CA ARG A 27 11.12 -15.21 -1.60
C ARG A 27 12.35 -14.43 -2.09
N GLN A 28 13.08 -14.97 -3.03
CA GLN A 28 14.26 -14.33 -3.61
C GLN A 28 13.88 -13.21 -4.59
N GLY A 29 14.68 -12.15 -4.63
CA GLY A 29 14.46 -11.01 -5.53
C GLY A 29 13.47 -9.95 -5.06
N TRP A 30 12.80 -10.14 -3.91
CA TRP A 30 12.01 -9.12 -3.25
C TRP A 30 12.87 -8.28 -2.30
N GLY A 31 12.50 -7.01 -2.07
CA GLY A 31 13.20 -6.15 -1.12
C GLY A 31 13.25 -6.70 0.30
N THR A 32 12.20 -7.41 0.71
CA THR A 32 12.15 -8.18 1.96
C THR A 32 11.53 -9.56 1.72
N PRO A 33 11.77 -10.56 2.60
CA PRO A 33 11.22 -11.91 2.45
C PRO A 33 9.69 -12.01 2.56
N PHE A 34 9.02 -10.94 2.93
CA PHE A 34 7.57 -10.87 3.16
C PHE A 34 6.83 -9.89 2.24
N THR A 35 7.54 -9.06 1.46
CA THR A 35 6.94 -8.08 0.54
C THR A 35 5.94 -8.71 -0.42
N CYS A 36 6.21 -9.92 -0.91
CA CYS A 36 5.35 -10.63 -1.87
C CYS A 36 3.98 -11.04 -1.31
N PHE A 37 3.84 -11.20 0.02
CA PHE A 37 2.62 -11.77 0.61
C PHE A 37 1.37 -10.91 0.36
N ARG A 38 1.53 -9.60 0.21
CA ARG A 38 0.41 -8.69 -0.07
C ARG A 38 -0.32 -9.01 -1.38
N TYR A 39 0.37 -9.61 -2.33
CA TYR A 39 -0.21 -9.98 -3.64
C TYR A 39 -1.00 -11.29 -3.60
N ALA A 40 -0.96 -12.05 -2.51
CA ALA A 40 -1.83 -13.20 -2.27
C ALA A 40 -3.23 -12.79 -1.78
N ILE A 41 -3.41 -11.57 -1.28
CA ILE A 41 -4.64 -11.11 -0.62
C ILE A 41 -5.89 -11.30 -1.48
N PRO A 42 -5.91 -10.96 -2.79
CA PRO A 42 -7.12 -11.16 -3.60
C PRO A 42 -7.61 -12.61 -3.60
N GLU A 43 -6.70 -13.57 -3.76
CA GLU A 43 -7.07 -14.99 -3.73
C GLU A 43 -7.42 -15.49 -2.34
N MET A 44 -6.72 -15.03 -1.30
CA MET A 44 -7.07 -15.34 0.09
C MET A 44 -8.49 -14.88 0.45
N CYS A 45 -8.96 -13.79 -0.16
CA CYS A 45 -10.34 -13.31 -0.07
C CYS A 45 -11.30 -14.07 -1.03
N GLY A 46 -10.84 -15.10 -1.73
CA GLY A 46 -11.61 -15.82 -2.74
C GLY A 46 -12.02 -14.93 -3.92
N PHE A 47 -11.24 -13.89 -4.22
CA PHE A 47 -11.52 -12.87 -5.23
C PHE A 47 -12.89 -12.21 -5.05
N LYS A 48 -13.24 -11.88 -3.80
CA LYS A 48 -14.53 -11.24 -3.46
C LYS A 48 -14.32 -10.06 -2.53
N GLY A 49 -15.13 -9.02 -2.74
CA GLY A 49 -15.17 -7.84 -1.89
C GLY A 49 -13.89 -7.03 -1.92
N LYS A 50 -13.62 -6.34 -0.82
CA LYS A 50 -12.44 -5.49 -0.65
C LYS A 50 -11.52 -6.00 0.45
N ALA A 51 -10.26 -5.68 0.34
CA ALA A 51 -9.27 -5.84 1.40
C ALA A 51 -8.45 -4.57 1.57
N LEU A 52 -7.96 -4.35 2.78
CA LEU A 52 -7.01 -3.27 3.08
C LEU A 52 -5.73 -3.90 3.63
N TYR A 53 -4.63 -3.68 2.94
CA TYR A 53 -3.31 -4.08 3.38
C TYR A 53 -2.58 -2.91 4.02
N THR A 54 -1.87 -3.16 5.10
CA THR A 54 -0.90 -2.23 5.69
C THR A 54 0.36 -2.99 6.10
N ASP A 55 1.52 -2.36 5.96
CA ASP A 55 2.74 -2.86 6.57
C ASP A 55 2.61 -2.86 8.11
N CYS A 56 3.35 -3.73 8.79
CA CYS A 56 3.19 -3.92 10.24
C CYS A 56 3.86 -2.84 11.08
N ASP A 57 4.73 -2.04 10.50
CA ASP A 57 5.46 -0.91 11.10
C ASP A 57 4.74 0.44 10.93
N MET A 58 3.50 0.43 10.42
CA MET A 58 2.68 1.62 10.30
C MET A 58 1.87 1.91 11.57
N ILE A 59 1.76 3.19 11.93
CA ILE A 59 0.87 3.67 12.99
C ILE A 59 -0.30 4.39 12.34
N ASN A 60 -1.50 3.98 12.71
CA ASN A 60 -2.73 4.58 12.20
C ASN A 60 -3.25 5.63 13.18
N PHE A 61 -3.50 6.85 12.70
CA PHE A 61 -4.00 7.98 13.50
C PHE A 61 -5.47 8.26 13.28
N ARG A 62 -6.11 7.59 12.32
CA ARG A 62 -7.46 7.88 11.89
C ARG A 62 -8.28 6.61 11.66
N ASP A 63 -9.61 6.74 11.61
CA ASP A 63 -10.46 5.62 11.24
C ASP A 63 -10.19 5.15 9.81
N MET A 64 -9.65 3.93 9.69
CA MET A 64 -9.37 3.28 8.41
C MET A 64 -10.62 3.08 7.54
N PHE A 65 -11.81 3.23 8.11
CA PHE A 65 -13.05 3.19 7.36
C PHE A 65 -13.17 4.31 6.32
N HIS A 66 -12.51 5.44 6.56
CA HIS A 66 -12.42 6.50 5.57
C HIS A 66 -11.69 6.04 4.31
N LEU A 67 -10.57 5.34 4.47
CA LEU A 67 -9.84 4.73 3.35
C LEU A 67 -10.66 3.60 2.70
N TRP A 68 -11.27 2.74 3.53
CA TRP A 68 -12.11 1.64 3.07
C TRP A 68 -13.23 2.09 2.12
N ARG A 69 -13.83 3.25 2.36
CA ARG A 69 -14.91 3.81 1.54
C ARG A 69 -14.43 4.47 0.25
N THR A 70 -13.12 4.63 0.05
CA THR A 70 -12.61 5.26 -1.17
C THR A 70 -13.13 4.54 -2.40
N ASP A 71 -13.68 5.33 -3.33
CA ASP A 71 -14.08 4.83 -4.63
C ASP A 71 -12.84 4.69 -5.53
N LEU A 72 -12.49 3.48 -5.87
CA LEU A 72 -11.36 3.17 -6.73
C LEU A 72 -11.59 3.50 -8.22
N LYS A 73 -12.73 4.11 -8.55
CA LYS A 73 -13.07 4.50 -9.93
C LYS A 73 -12.97 3.34 -10.94
N GLY A 74 -13.39 2.17 -10.50
CA GLY A 74 -13.36 0.97 -11.33
C GLY A 74 -12.03 0.24 -11.36
N LYS A 75 -10.98 0.76 -10.71
CA LYS A 75 -9.63 0.16 -10.71
C LYS A 75 -9.49 -0.90 -9.61
N PRO A 76 -8.60 -1.90 -9.81
CA PRO A 76 -8.41 -2.97 -8.83
C PRO A 76 -7.66 -2.53 -7.57
N PHE A 77 -6.80 -1.51 -7.63
CA PHE A 77 -5.94 -1.11 -6.52
C PHE A 77 -6.03 0.38 -6.24
N GLY A 78 -5.99 0.73 -4.96
CA GLY A 78 -5.75 2.08 -4.46
C GLY A 78 -4.40 2.13 -3.75
N MET A 79 -3.50 3.00 -4.18
CA MET A 79 -2.14 3.14 -3.64
C MET A 79 -1.73 4.61 -3.60
N VAL A 80 -0.78 4.95 -2.74
CA VAL A 80 -0.17 6.27 -2.71
C VAL A 80 0.90 6.37 -3.80
N TRP A 81 0.87 7.46 -4.58
CA TRP A 81 1.98 7.78 -5.47
C TRP A 81 3.07 8.53 -4.72
N ASP A 82 4.23 7.90 -4.61
CA ASP A 82 5.42 8.52 -4.07
C ASP A 82 6.18 9.23 -5.19
N SER A 83 6.03 10.55 -5.25
CA SER A 83 6.68 11.36 -6.27
C SER A 83 8.21 11.27 -6.17
N LEU A 84 8.90 11.65 -7.24
CA LEU A 84 10.37 11.75 -7.22
C LEU A 84 10.88 12.62 -6.06
N GLN A 85 10.19 13.72 -5.76
CA GLN A 85 10.55 14.61 -4.66
C GLN A 85 10.42 13.91 -3.30
N MET A 86 9.30 13.23 -3.07
CA MET A 86 9.04 12.50 -1.83
C MET A 86 10.03 11.35 -1.67
N ASN A 87 10.28 10.62 -2.74
CA ASN A 87 11.22 9.50 -2.74
C ASN A 87 12.65 9.97 -2.43
N ASN A 88 13.11 11.07 -3.01
CA ASN A 88 14.42 11.64 -2.72
C ASN A 88 14.53 12.19 -1.29
N ALA A 89 13.46 12.70 -0.71
CA ALA A 89 13.47 13.13 0.69
C ALA A 89 13.69 11.94 1.65
N ARG A 90 13.16 10.76 1.34
CA ARG A 90 13.38 9.52 2.10
C ARG A 90 14.77 8.92 1.89
N HIS A 91 15.31 9.04 0.69
CA HIS A 91 16.56 8.43 0.27
C HIS A 91 17.67 9.49 0.07
N LYS A 92 17.88 10.35 1.08
CA LYS A 92 18.85 11.48 1.02
C LYS A 92 20.26 11.06 0.61
N ASP A 93 20.70 9.89 1.09
CA ASP A 93 22.04 9.36 0.82
C ASP A 93 22.15 8.59 -0.50
N THR A 94 21.02 8.21 -1.07
CA THR A 94 20.94 7.47 -2.35
C THR A 94 19.82 8.05 -3.21
N PRO A 95 20.04 9.22 -3.84
CA PRO A 95 19.01 9.89 -4.63
C PRO A 95 18.40 8.95 -5.67
N GLN A 96 17.08 8.98 -5.77
CA GLN A 96 16.31 8.20 -6.70
C GLN A 96 16.09 8.98 -8.00
N GLU A 97 15.91 8.28 -9.10
CA GLU A 97 15.68 8.89 -10.41
C GLU A 97 14.20 8.94 -10.80
N ARG A 98 13.32 8.33 -9.96
CA ARG A 98 11.89 8.18 -10.28
C ARG A 98 11.00 8.15 -9.04
N GLY A 99 9.71 8.47 -9.23
CA GLY A 99 8.65 8.13 -8.31
C GLY A 99 8.22 6.66 -8.47
N TRP A 100 7.37 6.19 -7.57
CA TRP A 100 6.79 4.85 -7.61
C TRP A 100 5.44 4.78 -6.88
N TRP A 101 4.71 3.68 -7.09
CA TRP A 101 3.56 3.36 -6.25
C TRP A 101 4.03 2.75 -4.93
N CYS A 102 3.60 3.35 -3.83
CA CYS A 102 3.92 2.86 -2.50
C CYS A 102 2.91 1.79 -2.11
N ASP A 103 3.39 0.56 -1.95
CA ASP A 103 2.57 -0.61 -1.64
C ASP A 103 2.56 -0.96 -0.14
N SER A 104 3.07 -0.06 0.72
CA SER A 104 2.97 -0.18 2.18
C SER A 104 1.54 -0.08 2.69
N ILE A 105 0.67 0.60 1.93
CA ILE A 105 -0.77 0.62 2.14
C ILE A 105 -1.48 0.42 0.80
N MET A 106 -2.43 -0.52 0.76
CA MET A 106 -3.17 -0.83 -0.44
C MET A 106 -4.64 -1.07 -0.12
N LEU A 107 -5.53 -0.35 -0.79
CA LEU A 107 -6.93 -0.71 -0.86
C LEU A 107 -7.15 -1.58 -2.10
N ILE A 108 -7.72 -2.75 -1.94
CA ILE A 108 -7.80 -3.78 -2.98
C ILE A 108 -9.27 -4.12 -3.25
N ASP A 109 -9.72 -3.98 -4.49
CA ASP A 109 -10.94 -4.60 -5.01
C ASP A 109 -10.58 -6.01 -5.46
N CYS A 110 -10.86 -7.00 -4.63
CA CYS A 110 -10.39 -8.36 -4.85
C CYS A 110 -10.99 -9.02 -6.10
N GLU A 111 -12.20 -8.63 -6.49
CA GLU A 111 -12.83 -9.16 -7.71
C GLU A 111 -12.10 -8.67 -8.95
N LYS A 112 -11.85 -7.36 -9.02
CA LYS A 112 -11.13 -6.76 -10.15
C LYS A 112 -9.67 -7.14 -10.19
N ALA A 113 -9.04 -7.34 -9.03
CA ALA A 113 -7.64 -7.75 -8.95
C ALA A 113 -7.41 -9.13 -9.55
N LYS A 114 -8.44 -9.99 -9.66
CA LYS A 114 -8.32 -11.37 -10.17
C LYS A 114 -7.66 -11.46 -11.56
N GLU A 115 -7.91 -10.50 -12.42
CA GLU A 115 -7.36 -10.49 -13.79
C GLU A 115 -5.91 -9.97 -13.86
N HIS A 116 -5.39 -9.46 -12.75
CA HIS A 116 -4.13 -8.74 -12.71
C HIS A 116 -3.08 -9.37 -11.79
N VAL A 117 -3.49 -10.26 -10.88
CA VAL A 117 -2.57 -10.98 -9.99
C VAL A 117 -2.54 -12.46 -10.34
N HIS A 118 -1.38 -13.05 -10.19
CA HIS A 118 -1.23 -14.50 -10.32
C HIS A 118 -1.82 -15.21 -9.11
N SER A 119 -2.21 -16.48 -9.29
CA SER A 119 -2.63 -17.34 -8.18
C SER A 119 -1.50 -17.51 -7.16
N ILE A 120 -1.86 -17.88 -5.94
CA ILE A 120 -0.88 -18.18 -4.87
C ILE A 120 0.07 -19.29 -5.32
N GLU A 121 -0.41 -20.28 -6.07
CA GLU A 121 0.38 -21.38 -6.62
C GLU A 121 1.40 -20.88 -7.65
N GLU A 122 0.98 -20.06 -8.62
CA GLU A 122 1.88 -19.45 -9.61
C GLU A 122 2.91 -18.54 -8.95
N GLN A 123 2.50 -17.76 -7.94
CA GLN A 123 3.39 -16.90 -7.16
C GLN A 123 4.43 -17.72 -6.40
N ALA A 124 4.09 -18.94 -5.93
CA ALA A 124 5.02 -19.84 -5.25
C ALA A 124 6.20 -20.28 -6.13
N GLU A 125 5.97 -20.42 -7.44
CA GLU A 125 6.99 -20.79 -8.42
C GLU A 125 7.88 -19.62 -8.85
N TRP A 126 7.53 -18.41 -8.45
CA TRP A 126 8.26 -17.23 -8.84
C TRP A 126 9.67 -17.16 -8.22
N ASN A 127 10.67 -16.92 -9.05
CA ASN A 127 12.09 -17.00 -8.68
C ASN A 127 12.84 -15.66 -8.82
N GLY A 128 12.18 -14.54 -8.53
CA GLY A 128 12.82 -13.24 -8.49
C GLY A 128 12.81 -12.45 -9.81
N THR A 129 12.05 -12.88 -10.80
CA THR A 129 11.83 -12.09 -12.01
C THR A 129 10.46 -11.42 -11.97
N TYR A 130 10.42 -10.10 -12.05
CA TYR A 130 9.19 -9.31 -12.17
C TYR A 130 8.56 -9.54 -13.56
N LYS A 131 7.87 -10.67 -13.75
CA LYS A 131 7.25 -11.03 -15.04
C LYS A 131 5.75 -10.79 -15.09
N TRP A 132 5.17 -10.25 -14.04
CA TRP A 132 3.73 -9.97 -14.05
C TRP A 132 3.47 -8.63 -14.71
N SER A 133 2.51 -8.58 -15.57
CA SER A 133 2.07 -7.32 -16.19
C SER A 133 1.71 -6.26 -15.15
N PHE A 134 1.09 -6.66 -14.04
CA PHE A 134 0.81 -5.79 -12.91
C PHE A 134 2.09 -5.23 -12.29
N MET A 135 3.08 -6.09 -11.97
CA MET A 135 4.35 -5.68 -11.36
C MET A 135 5.18 -4.81 -12.30
N GLU A 136 5.18 -5.10 -13.59
CA GLU A 136 5.83 -4.26 -14.60
C GLU A 136 5.18 -2.87 -14.67
N SER A 137 3.86 -2.82 -14.54
CA SER A 137 3.11 -1.56 -14.57
C SER A 137 3.36 -0.72 -13.34
N ILE A 138 3.24 -1.28 -12.12
CA ILE A 138 3.46 -0.52 -10.87
C ILE A 138 4.93 -0.19 -10.63
N GLY A 139 5.85 -1.00 -11.10
CA GLY A 139 7.30 -0.76 -11.07
C GLY A 139 7.79 0.22 -12.14
N SER A 140 6.93 0.62 -13.06
CA SER A 140 7.28 1.59 -14.11
C SER A 140 7.57 2.98 -13.50
N PRO A 141 8.61 3.69 -13.98
CA PRO A 141 8.82 5.09 -13.64
C PRO A 141 7.75 6.01 -14.26
N PHE A 142 6.98 5.50 -15.22
CA PHE A 142 5.92 6.22 -15.92
C PHE A 142 4.58 5.85 -15.30
N ARG A 143 4.02 6.78 -14.53
CA ARG A 143 2.76 6.61 -13.81
C ARG A 143 1.60 6.20 -14.73
N GLU A 144 1.56 6.75 -15.92
CA GLU A 144 0.53 6.49 -16.94
C GLU A 144 0.42 5.02 -17.34
N LYS A 145 1.50 4.24 -17.20
CA LYS A 145 1.47 2.79 -17.49
C LYS A 145 0.61 1.99 -16.54
N SER A 146 0.37 2.51 -15.34
CA SER A 146 -0.42 1.86 -14.29
C SER A 146 -1.76 2.54 -14.02
N GLU A 147 -2.11 3.60 -14.73
CA GLU A 147 -3.35 4.35 -14.52
C GLU A 147 -4.61 3.50 -14.65
N HIS A 148 -4.58 2.47 -15.47
CA HIS A 148 -5.70 1.53 -15.61
C HIS A 148 -5.84 0.56 -14.43
N LEU A 149 -4.78 0.38 -13.64
CA LEU A 149 -4.71 -0.57 -12.51
C LEU A 149 -4.81 0.13 -11.16
N VAL A 150 -4.27 1.33 -11.04
CA VAL A 150 -4.10 1.97 -9.73
C VAL A 150 -4.84 3.30 -9.67
N HIS A 151 -5.73 3.43 -8.69
CA HIS A 151 -6.28 4.70 -8.25
C HIS A 151 -5.35 5.30 -7.19
N GLU A 152 -4.94 6.55 -7.40
CA GLU A 152 -4.16 7.26 -6.40
C GLU A 152 -5.04 7.61 -5.20
N ILE A 153 -4.62 7.17 -4.03
CA ILE A 153 -5.20 7.56 -2.75
C ILE A 153 -4.37 8.67 -2.12
N ASP A 154 -4.96 9.40 -1.20
CA ASP A 154 -4.34 10.54 -0.53
C ASP A 154 -3.02 10.15 0.14
N ALA A 155 -1.96 10.92 -0.10
CA ALA A 155 -0.62 10.68 0.42
C ALA A 155 -0.56 10.67 1.96
N ARG A 156 -1.52 11.30 2.65
CA ARG A 156 -1.66 11.27 4.10
C ARG A 156 -1.83 9.86 4.68
N TRP A 157 -2.30 8.90 3.88
CA TRP A 157 -2.39 7.50 4.29
C TRP A 157 -1.05 6.81 4.40
N ASN A 158 0.02 7.39 3.84
CA ASN A 158 1.37 6.83 3.86
C ASN A 158 2.41 7.91 4.14
N SER A 159 2.22 8.70 5.19
CA SER A 159 3.18 9.72 5.62
C SER A 159 4.39 9.07 6.32
N PHE A 160 5.56 9.62 6.09
CA PHE A 160 6.80 9.17 6.69
C PHE A 160 7.35 10.23 7.63
N ASP A 161 7.67 9.84 8.85
CA ASP A 161 8.32 10.71 9.82
C ASP A 161 9.70 11.17 9.30
N GLY A 162 10.02 12.42 9.53
CA GLY A 162 11.28 13.02 9.05
C GLY A 162 11.35 13.37 7.56
N CYS A 163 10.28 13.18 6.80
CA CYS A 163 10.22 13.54 5.37
C CYS A 163 9.47 14.85 5.11
N ASP A 164 9.56 15.79 6.02
CA ASP A 164 8.85 17.07 6.07
C ASP A 164 9.01 17.94 4.81
N THR A 165 10.11 17.81 4.09
CA THR A 165 10.35 18.59 2.87
C THR A 165 9.61 18.06 1.65
N ALA A 166 9.19 16.80 1.66
CA ALA A 166 8.54 16.14 0.53
C ALA A 166 7.02 16.08 0.67
N TYR A 167 6.54 16.10 1.91
CA TYR A 167 5.11 16.05 2.21
C TYR A 167 4.56 17.45 2.51
N PRO A 168 3.27 17.69 2.30
CA PRO A 168 2.65 18.99 2.63
C PRO A 168 2.72 19.32 4.13
N TYR A 169 3.00 18.33 4.96
CA TYR A 169 3.07 18.45 6.41
C TYR A 169 4.52 18.49 6.87
N LYS A 170 4.95 19.66 7.29
CA LYS A 170 6.33 19.94 7.74
C LYS A 170 6.47 19.66 9.22
N THR A 171 6.48 18.39 9.58
CA THR A 171 6.59 18.02 10.98
C THR A 171 7.41 16.74 11.15
N ASN A 172 8.20 16.72 12.22
CA ASN A 172 8.88 15.52 12.74
C ASN A 172 8.19 15.01 14.01
N ASN A 173 7.06 15.61 14.39
CA ASN A 173 6.33 15.29 15.60
C ASN A 173 5.03 14.59 15.24
N VAL A 174 4.81 13.41 15.79
CA VAL A 174 3.58 12.63 15.60
C VAL A 174 2.33 13.44 16.00
N ASP A 175 2.42 14.26 17.05
CA ASP A 175 1.28 15.10 17.47
C ASP A 175 0.94 16.18 16.44
N ASP A 176 1.95 16.74 15.78
CA ASP A 176 1.74 17.74 14.73
C ASP A 176 1.18 17.06 13.46
N ILE A 177 1.68 15.87 13.10
CA ILE A 177 1.09 15.07 12.02
C ILE A 177 -0.39 14.83 12.32
N THR A 178 -0.71 14.45 13.54
CA THR A 178 -2.09 14.21 13.95
C THR A 178 -2.93 15.46 13.81
N LYS A 179 -2.46 16.61 14.28
CA LYS A 179 -3.17 17.87 14.18
C LYS A 179 -3.37 18.31 12.74
N GLU A 180 -2.29 18.42 11.97
CA GLU A 180 -2.38 18.89 10.59
C GLU A 180 -3.19 17.97 9.69
N HIS A 181 -3.15 16.65 9.95
CA HIS A 181 -3.90 15.69 9.14
C HIS A 181 -5.38 15.60 9.52
N PHE A 182 -5.73 15.90 10.79
CA PHE A 182 -7.01 15.48 11.35
C PHE A 182 -7.81 16.63 11.98
N GLU A 183 -7.23 17.80 12.19
CA GLU A 183 -8.03 19.01 12.55
C GLU A 183 -8.86 19.54 11.36
N LEU A 184 -8.60 19.03 10.16
CA LEU A 184 -9.42 19.27 8.98
C LEU A 184 -10.65 18.34 8.91
N GLU A 185 -11.07 17.75 10.02
CA GLU A 185 -12.18 16.80 10.07
C GLU A 185 -13.54 17.37 9.68
N GLU A 186 -13.71 18.67 9.69
CA GLU A 186 -14.93 19.32 9.19
C GLU A 186 -15.11 19.23 7.67
N ILE A 187 -14.13 18.67 6.94
CA ILE A 187 -14.15 18.59 5.48
C ILE A 187 -14.34 17.13 4.97
N TRP A 188 -14.53 16.17 5.88
CA TRP A 188 -14.66 14.75 5.48
C TRP A 188 -16.08 14.19 5.69
#